data_1313855003ffdb377710c4cd5f2277be
#
_entry.id   1313855003ffdb377710c4cd5f2277be
#
_cell.length_a   1.000
_cell.length_b   1.000
_cell.length_c   1.000
_cell.angle_alpha   90.00
_cell.angle_beta   90.00
_cell.angle_gamma   90.00
#
_symmetry.space_group_name_H-M   'P 1'
#
loop_
_entity.id
_entity.type
_entity.pdbx_description
1 polymer ?
#
loop_
_entity_poly.entity_id
_entity_poly.type
_entity_poly.pdbx_seq_one_letter_code
_entity_poly.pdbx_strand_id
1 'polypeptide(L)'
;MAAAVALAVAPLSSSFLRGLAPTSVPGPTFVDDFERREVGPDWWSTGGPWMIRGGELWGAGTRNNPLWLRMALPRDAAVEFTARSETATGTRPGDIKFEIFGDGRAAGSGYVLVFGGWGNAVSTIARLDEHGADRVERTDRRVEPGRTYRMRVERRGRVLRWLIDGEEFLVLDDPAPLAGPGHDRFGFSSWDSDLFFDDLRIETLAVSPARQRP
;
A
#
# COMPACT_ATOMS: atom_id res chain seq x y z
N MET A 1 34.80 -49.23 63.07
CA MET A 1 35.21 -47.99 62.35
C MET A 1 34.55 -47.97 61.01
N ALA A 2 33.46 -47.20 60.84
CA ALA A 2 32.74 -47.05 59.59
C ALA A 2 33.04 -45.65 59.03
N ALA A 3 33.61 -45.59 57.85
CA ALA A 3 33.88 -44.31 57.22
C ALA A 3 32.64 -43.88 56.37
N ALA A 4 32.09 -42.74 56.68
CA ALA A 4 31.03 -42.15 55.96
C ALA A 4 31.60 -41.37 54.75
N VAL A 5 31.18 -41.73 53.54
CA VAL A 5 31.48 -41.03 52.30
C VAL A 5 30.36 -39.98 52.09
N ALA A 6 30.70 -38.70 52.15
CA ALA A 6 29.78 -37.65 51.85
C ALA A 6 29.83 -37.38 50.34
N LEU A 7 28.70 -37.56 49.63
CA LEU A 7 28.51 -37.13 48.23
C LEU A 7 28.13 -35.62 48.25
N ALA A 8 28.98 -34.81 47.69
CA ALA A 8 28.68 -33.43 47.40
C ALA A 8 27.81 -33.33 46.16
N VAL A 9 26.57 -32.85 46.29
CA VAL A 9 25.67 -32.51 45.19
C VAL A 9 25.94 -31.04 44.80
N ALA A 10 26.49 -30.84 43.63
CA ALA A 10 26.68 -29.50 43.07
C ALA A 10 25.31 -28.92 42.60
N PRO A 11 25.02 -27.63 42.84
CA PRO A 11 23.80 -27.03 42.34
C PRO A 11 23.89 -26.80 40.81
N LEU A 12 22.88 -27.31 40.08
CA LEU A 12 22.68 -26.99 38.69
C LEU A 12 22.33 -25.51 38.55
N SER A 13 23.22 -24.76 37.90
CA SER A 13 23.03 -23.36 37.55
C SER A 13 21.89 -23.22 36.55
N SER A 14 20.75 -22.68 36.98
CA SER A 14 19.66 -22.22 36.17
C SER A 14 20.05 -20.90 35.46
N SER A 15 20.72 -21.03 34.34
CA SER A 15 20.99 -19.89 33.43
C SER A 15 20.36 -20.16 32.06
N PHE A 16 19.76 -19.10 31.55
CA PHE A 16 19.18 -18.94 30.20
C PHE A 16 17.68 -19.24 30.02
N LEU A 17 16.84 -18.48 30.72
CA LEU A 17 15.65 -17.93 30.08
C LEU A 17 15.88 -16.43 29.93
N ARG A 18 16.68 -16.04 28.94
CA ARG A 18 16.59 -14.68 28.38
C ARG A 18 15.24 -14.62 27.67
N GLY A 19 14.28 -14.00 28.34
CA GLY A 19 13.01 -13.64 27.76
C GLY A 19 13.27 -12.86 26.46
N LEU A 20 12.86 -13.42 25.33
CA LEU A 20 12.66 -12.66 24.11
C LEU A 20 11.66 -11.57 24.48
N ALA A 21 12.15 -10.33 24.58
CA ALA A 21 11.26 -9.19 24.69
C ALA A 21 10.25 -9.29 23.52
N PRO A 22 8.95 -9.07 23.77
CA PRO A 22 8.00 -9.05 22.68
C PRO A 22 8.47 -7.98 21.69
N THR A 23 8.79 -8.41 20.46
CA THR A 23 9.04 -7.51 19.35
C THR A 23 7.72 -6.74 19.17
N SER A 24 7.67 -5.50 19.67
CA SER A 24 6.55 -4.63 19.41
C SER A 24 6.45 -4.50 17.88
N VAL A 25 5.34 -5.00 17.33
CA VAL A 25 5.02 -4.73 15.93
C VAL A 25 4.90 -3.21 15.82
N PRO A 26 5.71 -2.54 15.02
CA PRO A 26 5.57 -1.10 14.84
C PRO A 26 4.13 -0.81 14.43
N GLY A 27 3.50 0.15 15.10
CA GLY A 27 2.17 0.63 14.72
C GLY A 27 2.20 1.28 13.32
N PRO A 28 1.05 1.62 12.75
CA PRO A 28 0.98 2.29 11.47
C PRO A 28 1.75 3.60 11.52
N THR A 29 2.49 3.90 10.45
CA THR A 29 3.22 5.16 10.28
C THR A 29 2.26 6.32 10.01
N PHE A 30 1.11 6.03 9.36
CA PHE A 30 0.05 6.98 9.05
C PHE A 30 -1.30 6.27 8.97
N VAL A 31 -2.37 6.95 9.41
CA VAL A 31 -3.76 6.52 9.25
C VAL A 31 -4.62 7.71 8.87
N ASP A 32 -5.63 7.47 8.03
CA ASP A 32 -6.64 8.45 7.68
C ASP A 32 -7.97 7.74 7.39
N ASP A 33 -8.96 7.97 8.24
CA ASP A 33 -10.31 7.42 8.13
C ASP A 33 -11.29 8.40 7.46
N PHE A 34 -10.79 9.54 6.98
CA PHE A 34 -11.54 10.60 6.30
C PHE A 34 -12.81 11.08 7.03
N GLU A 35 -13.02 10.74 8.30
CA GLU A 35 -14.18 11.12 9.11
C GLU A 35 -14.16 12.62 9.46
N ARG A 36 -14.24 13.47 8.44
CA ARG A 36 -14.22 14.93 8.51
C ARG A 36 -14.98 15.56 7.33
N ARG A 37 -14.94 16.87 7.20
CA ARG A 37 -15.67 17.60 6.13
C ARG A 37 -14.78 18.10 5.00
N GLU A 38 -13.49 18.21 5.23
CA GLU A 38 -12.50 18.74 4.27
C GLU A 38 -11.35 17.76 4.11
N VAL A 39 -10.68 17.76 2.96
CA VAL A 39 -9.58 16.84 2.66
C VAL A 39 -8.44 16.91 3.68
N GLY A 40 -8.21 18.10 4.25
CA GLY A 40 -7.23 18.30 5.33
C GLY A 40 -5.80 18.62 4.84
N PRO A 41 -4.93 19.05 5.78
CA PRO A 41 -3.61 19.60 5.47
C PRO A 41 -2.58 18.53 5.09
N ASP A 42 -2.81 17.27 5.41
CA ASP A 42 -1.89 16.16 5.07
C ASP A 42 -1.88 15.84 3.58
N TRP A 43 -2.84 16.35 2.86
CA TRP A 43 -3.03 16.13 1.43
C TRP A 43 -2.78 17.41 0.62
N TRP A 44 -2.45 17.19 -0.64
CA TRP A 44 -2.40 18.25 -1.60
C TRP A 44 -2.82 17.76 -2.99
N SER A 45 -3.67 18.53 -3.68
CA SER A 45 -4.20 18.18 -5.00
C SER A 45 -3.39 18.84 -6.10
N THR A 46 -3.14 18.13 -7.19
CA THR A 46 -2.59 18.68 -8.43
C THR A 46 -3.66 19.29 -9.33
N GLY A 47 -4.91 19.16 -8.93
CA GLY A 47 -6.12 19.56 -9.64
C GLY A 47 -7.22 18.52 -9.40
N GLY A 48 -8.36 18.70 -10.02
CA GLY A 48 -9.48 17.76 -9.88
C GLY A 48 -10.35 18.00 -8.64
N PRO A 49 -11.56 17.44 -8.65
CA PRO A 49 -12.60 17.69 -7.67
C PRO A 49 -12.52 16.72 -6.49
N TRP A 50 -11.42 16.74 -5.74
CA TRP A 50 -11.29 15.95 -4.52
C TRP A 50 -12.04 16.58 -3.36
N MET A 51 -12.90 15.82 -2.67
CA MET A 51 -13.64 16.28 -1.49
C MET A 51 -13.99 15.12 -0.57
N ILE A 52 -14.48 15.42 0.63
CA ILE A 52 -15.04 14.44 1.55
C ILE A 52 -16.55 14.35 1.35
N ARG A 53 -17.07 13.14 1.23
CA ARG A 53 -18.49 12.83 1.14
C ARG A 53 -18.86 11.68 2.06
N GLY A 54 -19.66 11.96 3.08
CA GLY A 54 -20.13 10.94 4.01
C GLY A 54 -19.03 10.27 4.82
N GLY A 55 -17.91 10.95 5.09
CA GLY A 55 -16.77 10.38 5.79
C GLY A 55 -15.76 9.68 4.88
N GLU A 56 -15.95 9.65 3.57
CA GLU A 56 -15.04 9.04 2.61
C GLU A 56 -14.40 10.09 1.70
N LEU A 57 -13.18 9.85 1.25
CA LEU A 57 -12.55 10.63 0.20
C LEU A 57 -13.20 10.31 -1.14
N TRP A 58 -13.78 11.31 -1.79
CA TRP A 58 -14.42 11.18 -3.09
C TRP A 58 -13.65 11.95 -4.17
N GLY A 59 -13.54 11.36 -5.36
CA GLY A 59 -13.03 12.00 -6.56
C GLY A 59 -13.73 11.46 -7.80
N ALA A 60 -14.20 12.34 -8.68
CA ALA A 60 -14.79 11.95 -9.96
C ALA A 60 -14.22 12.79 -11.08
N GLY A 61 -13.87 12.15 -12.20
CA GLY A 61 -13.33 12.83 -13.36
C GLY A 61 -12.06 13.62 -13.07
N THR A 62 -11.17 13.09 -12.24
CA THR A 62 -9.94 13.80 -11.82
C THR A 62 -8.89 13.89 -12.94
N ARG A 63 -9.04 13.10 -14.00
CA ARG A 63 -8.24 13.11 -15.25
C ARG A 63 -6.74 13.13 -14.99
N ASN A 64 -6.27 12.16 -14.18
CA ASN A 64 -4.87 12.04 -13.79
C ASN A 64 -4.33 13.27 -13.04
N ASN A 65 -5.17 13.90 -12.21
CA ASN A 65 -4.73 14.90 -11.24
C ASN A 65 -4.74 14.27 -9.84
N PRO A 66 -3.65 13.66 -9.40
CA PRO A 66 -3.61 12.95 -8.13
C PRO A 66 -3.81 13.85 -6.92
N LEU A 67 -4.36 13.25 -5.88
CA LEU A 67 -4.32 13.76 -4.53
C LEU A 67 -3.16 13.08 -3.79
N TRP A 68 -2.10 13.82 -3.51
CA TRP A 68 -0.88 13.31 -2.91
C TRP A 68 -0.86 13.46 -1.40
N LEU A 69 -0.41 12.43 -0.70
CA LEU A 69 -0.06 12.51 0.71
C LEU A 69 1.27 13.25 0.88
N ARG A 70 1.32 14.20 1.82
CA ARG A 70 2.53 15.00 2.09
C ARG A 70 3.63 14.22 2.80
N MET A 71 3.26 13.15 3.53
CA MET A 71 4.21 12.28 4.21
C MET A 71 5.04 11.47 3.20
N ALA A 72 6.33 11.34 3.45
CA ALA A 72 7.19 10.45 2.68
C ALA A 72 6.97 8.99 3.10
N LEU A 73 6.85 8.10 2.12
CA LEU A 73 6.75 6.67 2.35
C LEU A 73 8.08 6.09 2.84
N PRO A 74 8.04 5.15 3.79
CA PRO A 74 9.20 4.30 4.07
C PRO A 74 9.63 3.52 2.83
N ARG A 75 10.92 3.19 2.74
CA ARG A 75 11.43 2.43 1.58
C ARG A 75 10.74 1.09 1.41
N ASP A 76 10.57 0.35 2.50
CA ASP A 76 9.78 -0.88 2.55
C ASP A 76 8.49 -0.54 3.30
N ALA A 77 7.38 -0.52 2.59
CA ALA A 77 6.10 -0.05 3.08
C ALA A 77 4.96 -0.96 2.66
N ALA A 78 3.93 -1.00 3.49
CA ALA A 78 2.60 -1.44 3.09
C ALA A 78 1.64 -0.26 3.13
N VAL A 79 0.83 -0.13 2.10
CA VAL A 79 -0.28 0.82 2.00
C VAL A 79 -1.56 0.02 1.85
N GLU A 80 -2.50 0.24 2.75
CA GLU A 80 -3.80 -0.44 2.76
C GLU A 80 -4.92 0.60 2.85
N PHE A 81 -6.00 0.39 2.11
CA PHE A 81 -7.20 1.22 2.12
C PHE A 81 -8.38 0.45 1.54
N THR A 82 -9.59 0.97 1.73
CA THR A 82 -10.76 0.51 0.99
C THR A 82 -11.06 1.43 -0.18
N ALA A 83 -11.61 0.86 -1.26
CA ALA A 83 -11.99 1.62 -2.45
C ALA A 83 -13.23 1.02 -3.11
N ARG A 84 -14.08 1.88 -3.66
CA ARG A 84 -15.18 1.47 -4.52
C ARG A 84 -15.35 2.44 -5.69
N SER A 85 -15.86 1.90 -6.80
CA SER A 85 -16.24 2.66 -7.99
C SER A 85 -17.75 2.63 -8.13
N GLU A 86 -18.37 3.79 -8.22
CA GLU A 86 -19.80 3.93 -8.47
C GLU A 86 -20.08 4.13 -9.95
N THR A 87 -21.33 3.88 -10.35
CA THR A 87 -21.82 4.25 -11.66
C THR A 87 -22.75 5.45 -11.51
N ALA A 88 -22.17 6.64 -11.55
CA ALA A 88 -22.96 7.87 -11.68
C ALA A 88 -23.30 8.12 -13.16
N THR A 89 -24.27 9.02 -13.41
CA THR A 89 -24.62 9.41 -14.77
C THR A 89 -23.41 9.96 -15.51
N GLY A 90 -23.01 9.29 -16.61
CA GLY A 90 -21.90 9.69 -17.45
C GLY A 90 -20.53 9.13 -17.03
N THR A 91 -20.44 8.37 -15.92
CA THR A 91 -19.20 7.68 -15.54
C THR A 91 -19.27 6.19 -15.86
N ARG A 92 -18.13 5.52 -15.86
CA ARG A 92 -18.01 4.07 -16.03
C ARG A 92 -17.46 3.45 -14.74
N PRO A 93 -17.89 2.24 -14.35
CA PRO A 93 -17.25 1.54 -13.26
C PRO A 93 -15.83 1.14 -13.63
N GLY A 94 -14.97 1.11 -12.65
CA GLY A 94 -13.57 0.74 -12.84
C GLY A 94 -12.64 1.90 -12.53
N ASP A 95 -11.43 1.81 -13.06
CA ASP A 95 -10.37 2.80 -12.96
C ASP A 95 -10.05 3.20 -11.51
N ILE A 96 -10.19 2.23 -10.57
CA ILE A 96 -9.68 2.43 -9.20
C ILE A 96 -8.17 2.56 -9.31
N LYS A 97 -7.69 3.79 -9.20
CA LYS A 97 -6.32 4.16 -9.53
C LYS A 97 -5.64 4.86 -8.38
N PHE A 98 -4.40 4.51 -8.18
CA PHE A 98 -3.54 5.14 -7.17
C PHE A 98 -2.08 5.00 -7.59
N GLU A 99 -1.23 5.81 -6.98
CA GLU A 99 0.21 5.81 -7.25
C GLU A 99 0.99 5.63 -5.95
N ILE A 100 2.08 4.89 -6.01
CA ILE A 100 2.99 4.69 -4.89
C ILE A 100 4.43 4.96 -5.33
N PHE A 101 5.20 5.58 -4.48
CA PHE A 101 6.56 6.04 -4.78
C PHE A 101 6.62 7.03 -5.95
N GLY A 102 5.64 7.94 -6.02
CA GLY A 102 5.63 9.08 -6.93
C GLY A 102 6.41 10.28 -6.38
N ASP A 103 6.50 11.34 -7.21
CA ASP A 103 7.20 12.58 -6.88
C ASP A 103 6.35 13.58 -6.08
N GLY A 104 5.04 13.30 -5.91
CA GLY A 104 4.08 14.19 -5.27
C GLY A 104 3.71 15.39 -6.14
N ARG A 105 3.95 15.38 -7.44
CA ARG A 105 3.68 16.50 -8.35
C ARG A 105 2.95 16.08 -9.62
N ALA A 106 3.50 15.12 -10.35
CA ALA A 106 2.96 14.66 -11.61
C ALA A 106 2.34 13.28 -11.50
N ALA A 107 1.25 13.03 -12.24
CA ALA A 107 0.76 11.68 -12.45
C ALA A 107 1.81 10.86 -13.23
N GLY A 108 1.87 9.55 -12.95
CA GLY A 108 2.83 8.67 -13.62
C GLY A 108 4.28 8.88 -13.19
N SER A 109 4.52 9.50 -12.05
CA SER A 109 5.87 9.73 -11.53
C SER A 109 6.39 8.59 -10.65
N GLY A 110 5.54 7.62 -10.34
CA GLY A 110 5.82 6.46 -9.49
C GLY A 110 5.40 5.14 -10.12
N TYR A 111 5.02 4.18 -9.28
CA TYR A 111 4.28 3.03 -9.76
C TYR A 111 2.81 3.39 -9.81
N VAL A 112 2.19 3.21 -10.99
CA VAL A 112 0.77 3.44 -11.24
C VAL A 112 0.05 2.10 -11.16
N LEU A 113 -0.92 2.00 -10.25
CA LEU A 113 -1.74 0.81 -10.07
C LEU A 113 -3.17 1.15 -10.50
N VAL A 114 -3.71 0.36 -11.41
CA VAL A 114 -5.06 0.55 -11.96
C VAL A 114 -5.83 -0.76 -11.87
N PHE A 115 -6.96 -0.76 -11.17
CA PHE A 115 -7.91 -1.86 -11.18
C PHE A 115 -9.10 -1.51 -12.06
N GLY A 116 -9.30 -2.27 -13.14
CA GLY A 116 -10.38 -2.07 -14.10
C GLY A 116 -10.24 -0.80 -14.94
N GLY A 117 -9.03 -0.47 -15.36
CA GLY A 117 -8.79 0.57 -16.36
C GLY A 117 -9.23 0.20 -17.77
N TRP A 118 -9.09 1.12 -18.72
CA TRP A 118 -9.43 0.94 -20.14
C TRP A 118 -10.85 0.41 -20.35
N GLY A 119 -11.83 1.08 -19.73
CA GLY A 119 -13.22 0.67 -19.78
C GLY A 119 -13.53 -0.58 -18.98
N ASN A 120 -12.90 -0.73 -17.83
CA ASN A 120 -13.01 -1.86 -16.92
C ASN A 120 -12.48 -3.18 -17.53
N ALA A 121 -11.49 -3.12 -18.39
CA ALA A 121 -10.98 -4.24 -19.16
C ALA A 121 -9.63 -4.78 -18.69
N VAL A 122 -8.74 -3.90 -18.23
CA VAL A 122 -7.36 -4.22 -17.89
C VAL A 122 -7.04 -3.70 -16.49
N SER A 123 -6.31 -4.48 -15.73
CA SER A 123 -5.71 -4.06 -14.46
C SER A 123 -4.20 -4.16 -14.57
N THR A 124 -3.45 -3.22 -13.97
CA THR A 124 -2.00 -3.16 -14.19
C THR A 124 -1.25 -2.60 -12.99
N ILE A 125 0.02 -3.00 -12.87
CA ILE A 125 1.07 -2.24 -12.19
C ILE A 125 2.05 -1.78 -13.26
N ALA A 126 2.18 -0.47 -13.44
CA ALA A 126 3.09 0.14 -14.39
C ALA A 126 4.15 0.96 -13.65
N ARG A 127 5.36 1.00 -14.20
CA ARG A 127 6.45 1.84 -13.72
C ARG A 127 6.53 3.11 -14.54
N LEU A 128 6.28 4.27 -13.93
CA LEU A 128 6.31 5.63 -14.50
C LEU A 128 5.24 5.90 -15.58
N ASP A 129 5.01 4.98 -16.51
CA ASP A 129 4.06 5.15 -17.61
C ASP A 129 3.00 4.04 -17.59
N GLU A 130 1.74 4.40 -17.37
CA GLU A 130 0.64 3.43 -17.34
C GLU A 130 0.41 2.72 -18.68
N HIS A 131 0.96 3.25 -19.76
CA HIS A 131 0.93 2.68 -21.11
C HIS A 131 2.24 1.99 -21.49
N GLY A 132 3.24 1.98 -20.60
CA GLY A 132 4.54 1.37 -20.84
C GLY A 132 4.45 -0.12 -21.17
N ALA A 133 5.34 -0.59 -22.04
CA ALA A 133 5.36 -1.98 -22.49
C ALA A 133 5.86 -2.97 -21.41
N ASP A 134 6.49 -2.47 -20.36
CA ASP A 134 7.05 -3.23 -19.23
C ASP A 134 6.09 -3.41 -18.05
N ARG A 135 4.85 -2.91 -18.19
CA ARG A 135 3.82 -3.08 -17.17
C ARG A 135 3.38 -4.54 -17.04
N VAL A 136 3.04 -4.96 -15.84
CA VAL A 136 2.38 -6.25 -15.59
C VAL A 136 0.87 -6.06 -15.64
N GLU A 137 0.17 -6.96 -16.32
CA GLU A 137 -1.26 -6.83 -16.60
C GLU A 137 -2.06 -8.06 -16.19
N ARG A 138 -3.36 -7.81 -16.00
CA ARG A 138 -4.37 -8.83 -15.76
C ARG A 138 -5.71 -8.39 -16.36
N THR A 139 -6.45 -9.32 -17.01
CA THR A 139 -7.69 -9.01 -17.76
C THR A 139 -8.88 -9.85 -17.35
N ASP A 140 -8.72 -10.75 -16.39
CA ASP A 140 -9.71 -11.75 -15.98
C ASP A 140 -10.63 -11.28 -14.82
N ARG A 141 -10.38 -10.09 -14.26
CA ARG A 141 -11.18 -9.53 -13.16
C ARG A 141 -11.67 -8.11 -13.50
N ARG A 142 -12.91 -7.83 -13.16
CA ARG A 142 -13.58 -6.55 -13.37
C ARG A 142 -13.95 -5.90 -12.04
N VAL A 143 -14.00 -4.58 -12.03
CA VAL A 143 -14.60 -3.81 -10.93
C VAL A 143 -16.11 -3.93 -11.02
N GLU A 144 -16.74 -4.33 -9.91
CA GLU A 144 -18.18 -4.37 -9.76
C GLU A 144 -18.64 -3.02 -9.18
N PRO A 145 -19.60 -2.32 -9.82
CA PRO A 145 -20.10 -1.05 -9.31
C PRO A 145 -20.65 -1.17 -7.89
N GLY A 146 -20.32 -0.20 -7.03
CA GLY A 146 -20.81 -0.16 -5.64
C GLY A 146 -20.15 -1.16 -4.70
N ARG A 147 -19.33 -2.09 -5.21
CA ARG A 147 -18.59 -3.02 -4.35
C ARG A 147 -17.38 -2.34 -3.76
N THR A 148 -17.23 -2.44 -2.44
CA THR A 148 -16.04 -2.04 -1.72
C THR A 148 -14.99 -3.14 -1.77
N TYR A 149 -13.77 -2.78 -2.14
CA TYR A 149 -12.59 -3.65 -2.21
C TYR A 149 -11.58 -3.20 -1.16
N ARG A 150 -10.95 -4.15 -0.50
CA ARG A 150 -9.79 -3.89 0.35
C ARG A 150 -8.53 -4.01 -0.49
N MET A 151 -7.84 -2.90 -0.69
CA MET A 151 -6.59 -2.80 -1.43
C MET A 151 -5.42 -2.85 -0.47
N ARG A 152 -4.41 -3.65 -0.77
CA ARG A 152 -3.14 -3.63 -0.04
C ARG A 152 -1.97 -3.75 -1.01
N VAL A 153 -1.04 -2.82 -0.94
CA VAL A 153 0.20 -2.86 -1.71
C VAL A 153 1.38 -2.92 -0.75
N GLU A 154 2.24 -3.89 -0.95
CA GLU A 154 3.48 -4.06 -0.20
C GLU A 154 4.67 -3.90 -1.12
N ARG A 155 5.65 -3.07 -0.72
CA ARG A 155 6.96 -3.08 -1.31
C ARG A 155 7.99 -3.63 -0.33
N ARG A 156 8.77 -4.62 -0.78
CA ARG A 156 9.93 -5.17 -0.08
C ARG A 156 11.11 -5.22 -1.03
N GLY A 157 12.07 -4.33 -0.83
CA GLY A 157 13.22 -4.18 -1.72
C GLY A 157 12.77 -3.83 -3.14
N ARG A 158 12.92 -4.77 -4.07
CA ARG A 158 12.59 -4.61 -5.49
C ARG A 158 11.20 -5.12 -5.88
N VAL A 159 10.52 -5.86 -4.99
CA VAL A 159 9.24 -6.50 -5.27
C VAL A 159 8.09 -5.63 -4.77
N LEU A 160 7.18 -5.29 -5.67
CA LEU A 160 5.90 -4.68 -5.39
C LEU A 160 4.82 -5.74 -5.54
N ARG A 161 4.04 -5.98 -4.47
CA ARG A 161 2.96 -6.96 -4.44
C ARG A 161 1.65 -6.25 -4.16
N TRP A 162 0.67 -6.47 -5.01
CA TRP A 162 -0.68 -5.92 -4.85
C TRP A 162 -1.67 -7.03 -4.52
N LEU A 163 -2.42 -6.85 -3.43
CA LEU A 163 -3.47 -7.74 -2.98
C LEU A 163 -4.82 -7.00 -3.05
N ILE A 164 -5.87 -7.71 -3.44
CA ILE A 164 -7.26 -7.25 -3.38
C ILE A 164 -8.06 -8.26 -2.57
N ASP A 165 -8.76 -7.81 -1.54
CA ASP A 165 -9.54 -8.62 -0.59
C ASP A 165 -8.69 -9.73 0.08
N GLY A 166 -7.38 -9.47 0.29
CA GLY A 166 -6.43 -10.39 0.89
C GLY A 166 -5.81 -11.41 -0.08
N GLU A 167 -6.26 -11.46 -1.34
CA GLU A 167 -5.71 -12.34 -2.37
C GLU A 167 -4.65 -11.62 -3.21
N GLU A 168 -3.53 -12.28 -3.51
CA GLU A 168 -2.50 -11.73 -4.39
C GLU A 168 -3.09 -11.50 -5.79
N PHE A 169 -3.02 -10.25 -6.23
CA PHE A 169 -3.62 -9.82 -7.48
C PHE A 169 -2.59 -9.63 -8.60
N LEU A 170 -1.55 -8.84 -8.35
CA LEU A 170 -0.43 -8.60 -9.27
C LEU A 170 0.89 -8.47 -8.50
N VAL A 171 1.98 -8.86 -9.14
CA VAL A 171 3.34 -8.71 -8.60
C VAL A 171 4.24 -8.13 -9.67
N LEU A 172 4.97 -7.06 -9.33
CA LEU A 172 6.03 -6.48 -10.15
C LEU A 172 7.37 -6.67 -9.45
N ASP A 173 8.34 -7.29 -10.12
CA ASP A 173 9.74 -7.36 -9.70
C ASP A 173 10.56 -6.34 -10.50
N ASP A 174 10.86 -5.19 -9.89
CA ASP A 174 11.58 -4.10 -10.53
C ASP A 174 13.09 -4.17 -10.21
N PRO A 175 13.97 -4.46 -11.20
CA PRO A 175 15.40 -4.51 -10.96
C PRO A 175 16.04 -3.16 -10.57
N ALA A 176 15.34 -2.05 -10.83
CA ALA A 176 15.76 -0.69 -10.52
C ALA A 176 14.68 0.07 -9.76
N PRO A 177 14.34 -0.33 -8.50
CA PRO A 177 13.16 0.15 -7.81
C PRO A 177 13.22 1.65 -7.54
N LEU A 178 12.07 2.30 -7.78
CA LEU A 178 11.87 3.72 -7.48
C LEU A 178 11.97 3.93 -5.98
N ALA A 179 12.82 4.83 -5.51
CA ALA A 179 13.00 5.12 -4.09
C ALA A 179 13.73 6.44 -3.83
N GLY A 180 13.52 7.00 -2.64
CA GLY A 180 14.18 8.22 -2.18
C GLY A 180 13.53 9.49 -2.71
N PRO A 181 14.19 10.65 -2.56
CA PRO A 181 13.64 11.94 -2.94
C PRO A 181 13.13 11.96 -4.39
N GLY A 182 11.87 12.37 -4.57
CA GLY A 182 11.21 12.34 -5.88
C GLY A 182 10.54 11.00 -6.23
N HIS A 183 10.69 9.97 -5.38
CA HIS A 183 9.99 8.70 -5.48
C HIS A 183 9.65 8.17 -4.08
N ASP A 184 8.90 8.98 -3.32
CA ASP A 184 8.57 8.69 -1.93
C ASP A 184 7.14 9.12 -1.53
N ARG A 185 6.24 9.34 -2.49
CA ARG A 185 4.87 9.76 -2.20
C ARG A 185 3.85 8.70 -2.57
N PHE A 186 2.73 8.73 -1.83
CA PHE A 186 1.50 8.01 -2.14
C PHE A 186 0.44 9.01 -2.62
N GLY A 187 -0.36 8.61 -3.61
CA GLY A 187 -1.49 9.44 -4.08
C GLY A 187 -2.64 8.62 -4.62
N PHE A 188 -3.86 9.08 -4.35
CA PHE A 188 -5.05 8.61 -5.03
C PHE A 188 -5.18 9.30 -6.38
N SER A 189 -5.67 8.58 -7.38
CA SER A 189 -5.86 9.08 -8.73
C SER A 189 -7.12 8.48 -9.36
N SER A 190 -7.54 9.02 -10.48
CA SER A 190 -8.64 8.52 -11.31
C SER A 190 -8.52 9.13 -12.70
N TRP A 191 -9.18 8.52 -13.68
CA TRP A 191 -9.41 9.18 -14.96
C TRP A 191 -10.82 9.79 -15.01
N ASP A 192 -11.83 8.99 -15.31
CA ASP A 192 -13.21 9.45 -15.55
C ASP A 192 -14.23 8.61 -14.76
N SER A 193 -13.80 8.04 -13.64
CA SER A 193 -14.64 7.21 -12.76
C SER A 193 -15.05 7.98 -11.51
N ASP A 194 -16.14 7.56 -10.91
CA ASP A 194 -16.66 8.05 -9.64
C ASP A 194 -16.16 7.13 -8.53
N LEU A 195 -15.15 7.58 -7.79
CA LEU A 195 -14.40 6.78 -6.82
C LEU A 195 -14.55 7.28 -5.40
N PHE A 196 -14.61 6.33 -4.48
CA PHE A 196 -14.55 6.55 -3.04
C PHE A 196 -13.39 5.76 -2.46
N PHE A 197 -12.66 6.37 -1.52
CA PHE A 197 -11.55 5.77 -0.78
C PHE A 197 -11.71 6.02 0.70
N ASP A 198 -11.31 5.04 1.53
CA ASP A 198 -11.43 5.14 2.98
C ASP A 198 -10.41 4.25 3.70
N ASP A 199 -10.33 4.37 5.03
CA ASP A 199 -9.55 3.50 5.91
C ASP A 199 -8.06 3.40 5.52
N LEU A 200 -7.44 4.50 5.08
CA LEU A 200 -6.03 4.48 4.69
C LEU A 200 -5.12 4.17 5.88
N ARG A 201 -4.26 3.20 5.69
CA ARG A 201 -3.21 2.81 6.63
C ARG A 201 -1.88 2.62 5.90
N ILE A 202 -0.82 3.22 6.43
CA ILE A 202 0.54 3.05 5.92
C ILE A 202 1.42 2.49 7.04
N GLU A 203 2.17 1.45 6.74
CA GLU A 203 3.04 0.74 7.67
C GLU A 203 4.46 0.68 7.13
N THR A 204 5.44 0.82 8.03
CA THR A 204 6.83 0.45 7.72
C THR A 204 6.97 -1.07 7.82
N LEU A 205 7.43 -1.69 6.75
CA LEU A 205 7.69 -3.13 6.77
C LEU A 205 9.11 -3.40 7.29
N ALA A 206 9.23 -4.39 8.17
CA ALA A 206 10.53 -4.83 8.63
C ALA A 206 11.36 -5.36 7.46
N VAL A 207 12.63 -4.99 7.41
CA VAL A 207 13.59 -5.53 6.45
C VAL A 207 13.68 -7.03 6.71
N SER A 208 13.30 -7.86 5.74
CA SER A 208 13.55 -9.30 5.85
C SER A 208 15.04 -9.54 5.94
N PRO A 209 15.54 -10.25 6.96
CA PRO A 209 16.95 -10.61 7.00
C PRO A 209 17.29 -11.36 5.71
N ALA A 210 18.30 -10.87 4.99
CA ALA A 210 18.79 -11.55 3.80
C ALA A 210 19.03 -13.03 4.13
N ARG A 211 18.35 -13.95 3.42
CA ARG A 211 18.70 -15.38 3.53
C ARG A 211 20.15 -15.50 3.12
N GLN A 212 21.03 -15.70 4.10
CA GLN A 212 22.38 -16.16 3.80
C GLN A 212 22.22 -17.47 3.01
N ARG A 213 22.54 -17.44 1.74
CA ARG A 213 22.68 -18.70 0.97
C ARG A 213 23.89 -19.43 1.54
N PRO A 214 23.76 -20.73 1.81
CA PRO A 214 24.87 -21.55 2.27
C PRO A 214 25.95 -21.66 1.20
#